data_c7a1957a6866cde83ed6f3d8047faf15
#
_entry.id   c7a1957a6866cde83ed6f3d8047faf15
#
_cell.length_a   1.000
_cell.length_b   1.000
_cell.length_c   1.000
_cell.angle_alpha   90.00
_cell.angle_beta   90.00
_cell.angle_gamma   90.00
#
_symmetry.space_group_name_H-M   'P 1'
#
loop_
_entity.id
_entity.type
_entity.pdbx_description
1 polymer ?
#
loop_
_entity_poly.entity_id
_entity_poly.type
_entity_poly.pdbx_seq_one_letter_code
_entity_poly.pdbx_strand_id
1 'polypeptide(L)'
;IGFGKGGKTLAGAYAKTGKNVALIEQSTGMYGGTCINIGCVPTKALVHRADEFRASGERTIEEANAAYESAVVFRDKLTGMMRAKNREILLSNETAKLIDGHARFISDTEVEVTAGEDTLRVTADYFIVNTGAVSVIPPIEGIRESERVLTSTELQKLTPRPKRLGIIGGGPIGVEFAGIFSSYGTEVTILDGAPAL
;
A
#
# COMPACT_ATOMS: atom_id res chain seq x y z
N ILE A 1 1.79 -6.12 16.40
CA ILE A 1 2.08 -4.76 15.96
C ILE A 1 2.14 -4.76 14.44
N GLY A 2 1.26 -3.99 13.77
CA GLY A 2 1.07 -3.90 12.33
C GLY A 2 -0.10 -4.72 11.79
N PHE A 3 -1.03 -4.07 11.08
CA PHE A 3 -2.25 -4.65 10.52
C PHE A 3 -2.04 -5.28 9.13
N GLY A 4 -0.82 -5.70 8.82
CA GLY A 4 -0.50 -6.41 7.59
C GLY A 4 -1.09 -7.83 7.57
N LYS A 5 -0.92 -8.54 6.43
CA LYS A 5 -1.54 -9.87 6.22
C LYS A 5 -1.17 -10.88 7.31
N GLY A 6 0.09 -10.93 7.74
CA GLY A 6 0.53 -11.82 8.81
C GLY A 6 -0.14 -11.48 10.14
N GLY A 7 -0.04 -10.22 10.58
CA GLY A 7 -0.59 -9.74 11.84
C GLY A 7 -2.09 -9.95 11.95
N LYS A 8 -2.87 -9.53 10.95
CA LYS A 8 -4.34 -9.70 10.96
C LYS A 8 -4.79 -11.16 10.94
N THR A 9 -4.07 -12.01 10.20
CA THR A 9 -4.42 -13.43 10.10
C THR A 9 -4.20 -14.13 11.44
N LEU A 10 -3.05 -13.88 12.05
CA LEU A 10 -2.74 -14.41 13.39
C LEU A 10 -3.69 -13.85 14.44
N ALA A 11 -3.92 -12.53 14.46
CA ALA A 11 -4.84 -11.92 15.40
C ALA A 11 -6.23 -12.54 15.34
N GLY A 12 -6.80 -12.71 14.13
CA GLY A 12 -8.09 -13.35 13.97
C GLY A 12 -8.10 -14.83 14.35
N ALA A 13 -7.02 -15.56 14.08
CA ALA A 13 -6.90 -16.97 14.48
C ALA A 13 -6.84 -17.14 16.00
N TYR A 14 -6.01 -16.34 16.68
CA TYR A 14 -5.92 -16.38 18.15
C TYR A 14 -7.21 -15.91 18.83
N ALA A 15 -7.83 -14.85 18.36
CA ALA A 15 -9.11 -14.37 18.90
C ALA A 15 -10.20 -15.45 18.84
N LYS A 16 -10.28 -16.21 17.74
CA LYS A 16 -11.23 -17.34 17.61
C LYS A 16 -11.01 -18.46 18.62
N THR A 17 -9.82 -18.57 19.21
CA THR A 17 -9.54 -19.55 20.29
C THR A 17 -9.87 -18.99 21.68
N GLY A 18 -10.50 -17.82 21.78
CA GLY A 18 -10.86 -17.17 23.04
C GLY A 18 -9.70 -16.40 23.71
N LYS A 19 -8.55 -16.26 23.04
CA LYS A 19 -7.41 -15.48 23.56
C LYS A 19 -7.64 -13.99 23.35
N ASN A 20 -7.26 -13.18 24.32
CA ASN A 20 -7.26 -11.73 24.19
C ASN A 20 -6.15 -11.29 23.24
N VAL A 21 -6.51 -10.51 22.23
CA VAL A 21 -5.58 -10.01 21.21
C VAL A 21 -5.73 -8.50 21.05
N ALA A 22 -4.63 -7.78 21.13
CA ALA A 22 -4.53 -6.39 20.71
C ALA A 22 -3.76 -6.30 19.39
N LEU A 23 -4.39 -5.73 18.36
CA LEU A 23 -3.72 -5.41 17.11
C LEU A 23 -3.51 -3.90 17.07
N ILE A 24 -2.26 -3.47 16.94
CA ILE A 24 -1.86 -2.06 16.96
C ILE A 24 -1.47 -1.66 15.54
N GLU A 25 -2.02 -0.56 15.00
CA GLU A 25 -1.72 -0.03 13.69
C GLU A 25 -1.57 1.50 13.74
N GLN A 26 -0.46 2.00 13.23
CA GLN A 26 -0.17 3.44 13.27
C GLN A 26 -0.96 4.27 12.26
N SER A 27 -1.54 3.64 11.23
CA SER A 27 -2.26 4.33 10.16
C SER A 27 -3.58 3.65 9.81
N THR A 28 -4.68 4.34 10.04
CA THR A 28 -6.02 3.86 9.63
C THR A 28 -6.13 3.62 8.13
N GLY A 29 -5.30 4.30 7.32
CA GLY A 29 -5.16 4.09 5.88
C GLY A 29 -4.45 2.79 5.49
N MET A 30 -3.86 2.07 6.46
CA MET A 30 -3.07 0.86 6.22
C MET A 30 -3.71 -0.43 6.75
N TYR A 31 -4.99 -0.42 7.18
CA TYR A 31 -5.67 -1.64 7.60
C TYR A 31 -5.67 -2.71 6.49
N GLY A 32 -5.12 -3.87 6.79
CA GLY A 32 -4.87 -4.94 5.84
C GLY A 32 -3.46 -4.94 5.25
N GLY A 33 -2.66 -3.92 5.52
CA GLY A 33 -1.23 -3.81 5.20
C GLY A 33 -0.94 -3.44 3.75
N THR A 34 0.33 -3.54 3.39
CA THR A 34 0.92 -3.13 2.10
C THR A 34 0.17 -3.72 0.89
N CYS A 35 -0.11 -5.02 0.90
CA CYS A 35 -0.75 -5.69 -0.24
C CYS A 35 -2.10 -5.06 -0.62
N ILE A 36 -2.92 -4.69 0.38
CA ILE A 36 -4.25 -4.12 0.15
C ILE A 36 -4.19 -2.64 -0.22
N ASN A 37 -3.27 -1.90 0.38
CA ASN A 37 -3.33 -0.44 0.35
C ASN A 37 -2.38 0.22 -0.64
N ILE A 38 -1.17 -0.33 -0.81
CA ILE A 38 -0.10 0.30 -1.59
C ILE A 38 0.71 -0.69 -2.45
N GLY A 39 0.32 -1.98 -2.49
CA GLY A 39 1.03 -3.02 -3.22
C GLY A 39 0.14 -3.77 -4.22
N CYS A 40 -0.13 -5.04 -3.95
CA CYS A 40 -0.74 -5.99 -4.89
C CYS A 40 -2.10 -5.52 -5.42
N VAL A 41 -3.03 -5.21 -4.52
CA VAL A 41 -4.43 -4.93 -4.90
C VAL A 41 -4.56 -3.65 -5.72
N PRO A 42 -4.04 -2.50 -5.27
CA PRO A 42 -4.15 -1.27 -6.05
C PRO A 42 -3.42 -1.36 -7.39
N THR A 43 -2.23 -1.98 -7.44
CA THR A 43 -1.48 -2.16 -8.68
C THR A 43 -2.24 -3.06 -9.65
N LYS A 44 -2.77 -4.20 -9.20
CA LYS A 44 -3.54 -5.10 -10.09
C LYS A 44 -4.87 -4.50 -10.54
N ALA A 45 -5.49 -3.66 -9.72
CA ALA A 45 -6.66 -2.89 -10.15
C ALA A 45 -6.33 -1.94 -11.31
N LEU A 46 -5.20 -1.24 -11.23
CA LEU A 46 -4.73 -0.38 -12.32
C LEU A 46 -4.31 -1.17 -13.56
N VAL A 47 -3.60 -2.30 -13.40
CA VAL A 47 -3.23 -3.19 -14.53
C VAL A 47 -4.48 -3.66 -15.26
N HIS A 48 -5.48 -4.17 -14.52
CA HIS A 48 -6.72 -4.66 -15.12
C HIS A 48 -7.44 -3.57 -15.93
N ARG A 49 -7.57 -2.37 -15.37
CA ARG A 49 -8.17 -1.22 -16.07
C ARG A 49 -7.36 -0.76 -17.28
N ALA A 50 -6.03 -0.83 -17.20
CA ALA A 50 -5.15 -0.51 -18.33
C ALA A 50 -5.29 -1.54 -19.46
N ASP A 51 -5.40 -2.84 -19.12
CA ASP A 51 -5.62 -3.91 -20.11
C ASP A 51 -6.99 -3.80 -20.77
N GLU A 52 -8.06 -3.50 -20.02
CA GLU A 52 -9.40 -3.23 -20.59
C GLU A 52 -9.35 -2.04 -21.56
N PHE A 53 -8.69 -0.95 -21.18
CA PHE A 53 -8.56 0.22 -22.03
C PHE A 53 -7.78 -0.09 -23.30
N ARG A 54 -6.65 -0.79 -23.21
CA ARG A 54 -5.83 -1.20 -24.37
C ARG A 54 -6.62 -2.10 -25.32
N ALA A 55 -7.42 -3.03 -24.80
CA ALA A 55 -8.24 -3.93 -25.59
C ALA A 55 -9.41 -3.23 -26.30
N SER A 56 -9.80 -2.03 -25.89
CA SER A 56 -10.90 -1.27 -26.49
C SER A 56 -10.54 -0.57 -27.81
N GLY A 57 -9.30 -0.70 -28.30
CA GLY A 57 -8.82 -0.16 -29.59
C GLY A 57 -8.26 1.27 -29.49
N GLU A 58 -8.12 1.92 -30.65
CA GLU A 58 -7.58 3.28 -30.71
C GLU A 58 -8.47 4.29 -29.99
N ARG A 59 -7.84 5.21 -29.26
CA ARG A 59 -8.51 6.21 -28.43
C ARG A 59 -7.82 7.57 -28.54
N THR A 60 -8.59 8.61 -28.31
CA THR A 60 -8.05 9.97 -28.20
C THR A 60 -7.28 10.16 -26.89
N ILE A 61 -6.49 11.22 -26.83
CA ILE A 61 -5.76 11.60 -25.60
C ILE A 61 -6.75 11.92 -24.46
N GLU A 62 -7.86 12.57 -24.79
CA GLU A 62 -8.91 12.92 -23.84
C GLU A 62 -9.57 11.67 -23.26
N GLU A 63 -9.88 10.67 -24.07
CA GLU A 63 -10.42 9.38 -23.62
C GLU A 63 -9.41 8.64 -22.75
N ALA A 64 -8.13 8.65 -23.10
CA ALA A 64 -7.08 8.03 -22.29
C ALA A 64 -6.92 8.69 -20.91
N ASN A 65 -6.99 10.02 -20.84
CA ASN A 65 -6.95 10.75 -19.57
C ASN A 65 -8.15 10.43 -18.70
N ALA A 66 -9.37 10.48 -19.25
CA ALA A 66 -10.60 10.15 -18.53
C ALA A 66 -10.62 8.70 -18.03
N ALA A 67 -10.16 7.75 -18.85
CA ALA A 67 -10.07 6.35 -18.49
C ALA A 67 -9.05 6.12 -17.34
N TYR A 68 -7.89 6.79 -17.39
CA TYR A 68 -6.90 6.73 -16.33
C TYR A 68 -7.44 7.29 -15.00
N GLU A 69 -8.08 8.45 -15.01
CA GLU A 69 -8.69 9.04 -13.82
C GLU A 69 -9.77 8.12 -13.23
N SER A 70 -10.61 7.53 -14.10
CA SER A 70 -11.60 6.53 -13.68
C SER A 70 -10.94 5.30 -13.06
N ALA A 71 -9.80 4.84 -13.58
CA ALA A 71 -9.05 3.72 -13.01
C ALA A 71 -8.51 4.03 -11.61
N VAL A 72 -8.00 5.24 -11.39
CA VAL A 72 -7.54 5.70 -10.06
C VAL A 72 -8.70 5.75 -9.07
N VAL A 73 -9.86 6.31 -9.46
CA VAL A 73 -11.07 6.34 -8.61
C VAL A 73 -11.54 4.92 -8.27
N PHE A 74 -11.55 4.01 -9.26
CA PHE A 74 -11.91 2.60 -9.03
C PHE A 74 -10.97 1.94 -8.02
N ARG A 75 -9.65 2.13 -8.19
CA ARG A 75 -8.64 1.62 -7.26
C ARG A 75 -8.87 2.13 -5.83
N ASP A 76 -9.12 3.43 -5.65
CA ASP A 76 -9.36 4.04 -4.33
C ASP A 76 -10.61 3.47 -3.65
N LYS A 77 -11.69 3.31 -4.41
CA LYS A 77 -12.92 2.70 -3.93
C LYS A 77 -12.68 1.25 -3.49
N LEU A 78 -11.99 0.46 -4.31
CA LEU A 78 -11.69 -0.94 -4.02
C LEU A 78 -10.85 -1.09 -2.74
N THR A 79 -9.75 -0.34 -2.64
CA THR A 79 -8.88 -0.39 -1.46
C THR A 79 -9.59 0.11 -0.20
N GLY A 80 -10.43 1.13 -0.31
CA GLY A 80 -11.25 1.64 0.79
C GLY A 80 -12.23 0.58 1.32
N MET A 81 -12.96 -0.09 0.42
CA MET A 81 -13.85 -1.19 0.80
C MET A 81 -13.09 -2.34 1.49
N MET A 82 -11.92 -2.69 0.98
CA MET A 82 -11.12 -3.77 1.55
C MET A 82 -10.56 -3.39 2.93
N ARG A 83 -10.14 -2.15 3.15
CA ARG A 83 -9.74 -1.65 4.48
C ARG A 83 -10.88 -1.80 5.49
N ALA A 84 -12.06 -1.28 5.14
CA ALA A 84 -13.24 -1.36 6.00
C ALA A 84 -13.60 -2.81 6.34
N LYS A 85 -13.57 -3.71 5.35
CA LYS A 85 -13.85 -5.14 5.55
C LYS A 85 -12.83 -5.83 6.44
N ASN A 86 -11.54 -5.50 6.31
CA ASN A 86 -10.52 -6.07 7.20
C ASN A 86 -10.70 -5.63 8.64
N ARG A 87 -11.04 -4.36 8.87
CA ARG A 87 -11.37 -3.84 10.20
C ARG A 87 -12.59 -4.56 10.80
N GLU A 88 -13.66 -4.68 10.04
CA GLU A 88 -14.90 -5.38 10.45
C GLU A 88 -14.61 -6.84 10.84
N ILE A 89 -13.87 -7.59 10.02
CA ILE A 89 -13.51 -8.99 10.29
C ILE A 89 -12.70 -9.13 11.58
N LEU A 90 -11.79 -8.22 11.87
CA LEU A 90 -11.04 -8.25 13.13
C LEU A 90 -11.97 -8.03 14.32
N LEU A 91 -12.78 -6.96 14.25
CA LEU A 91 -13.64 -6.53 15.33
C LEU A 91 -14.90 -7.39 15.53
N SER A 92 -15.20 -8.30 14.60
CA SER A 92 -16.24 -9.31 14.81
C SER A 92 -15.87 -10.39 15.83
N ASN A 93 -14.60 -10.42 16.30
CA ASN A 93 -14.15 -11.30 17.36
C ASN A 93 -14.15 -10.53 18.68
N GLU A 94 -14.93 -10.96 19.66
CA GLU A 94 -15.13 -10.28 20.95
C GLU A 94 -13.84 -10.08 21.75
N THR A 95 -12.87 -10.98 21.59
CA THR A 95 -11.58 -10.95 22.26
C THR A 95 -10.50 -10.17 21.50
N ALA A 96 -10.83 -9.60 20.33
CA ALA A 96 -9.90 -8.79 19.54
C ALA A 96 -10.15 -7.30 19.77
N LYS A 97 -9.07 -6.55 20.02
CA LYS A 97 -9.09 -5.09 20.07
C LYS A 97 -8.18 -4.51 19.00
N LEU A 98 -8.64 -3.45 18.35
CA LEU A 98 -7.82 -2.63 17.47
C LEU A 98 -7.43 -1.35 18.19
N ILE A 99 -6.14 -1.05 18.21
CA ILE A 99 -5.59 0.16 18.83
C ILE A 99 -4.88 0.94 17.72
N ASP A 100 -5.38 2.14 17.46
CA ASP A 100 -4.75 3.05 16.48
C ASP A 100 -3.65 3.84 17.19
N GLY A 101 -2.43 3.77 16.67
CA GLY A 101 -1.29 4.48 17.20
C GLY A 101 0.05 3.83 16.88
N HIS A 102 1.10 4.56 17.18
CA HIS A 102 2.48 4.10 16.99
C HIS A 102 2.96 3.38 18.25
N ALA A 103 3.34 2.10 18.08
CA ALA A 103 3.84 1.27 19.19
C ALA A 103 5.36 1.37 19.33
N ARG A 104 5.84 1.54 20.54
CA ARG A 104 7.26 1.49 20.93
C ARG A 104 7.45 0.54 22.10
N PHE A 105 8.39 -0.38 22.01
CA PHE A 105 8.75 -1.23 23.16
C PHE A 105 9.37 -0.39 24.26
N ILE A 106 8.91 -0.60 25.50
CA ILE A 106 9.49 -0.02 26.70
C ILE A 106 10.07 -1.09 27.62
N SER A 107 9.67 -2.36 27.44
CA SER A 107 10.29 -3.54 28.04
C SER A 107 10.00 -4.77 27.17
N ASP A 108 10.45 -5.94 27.60
CA ASP A 108 10.19 -7.23 26.91
C ASP A 108 8.71 -7.63 26.95
N THR A 109 7.94 -7.07 27.89
CA THR A 109 6.53 -7.44 28.12
C THR A 109 5.57 -6.26 27.97
N GLU A 110 6.06 -5.09 27.56
CA GLU A 110 5.24 -3.87 27.51
C GLU A 110 5.59 -3.00 26.30
N VAL A 111 4.58 -2.49 25.63
CA VAL A 111 4.69 -1.45 24.62
C VAL A 111 3.88 -0.22 25.02
N GLU A 112 4.40 0.93 24.66
CA GLU A 112 3.71 2.21 24.70
C GLU A 112 3.15 2.52 23.32
N VAL A 113 1.87 2.87 23.26
CA VAL A 113 1.17 3.24 22.02
C VAL A 113 0.79 4.70 22.10
N THR A 114 1.29 5.50 21.16
CA THR A 114 1.01 6.93 21.06
C THR A 114 0.02 7.21 19.94
N ALA A 115 -1.07 7.90 20.24
CA ALA A 115 -2.11 8.32 19.30
C ALA A 115 -2.41 9.82 19.48
N GLY A 116 -1.74 10.68 18.73
CA GLY A 116 -1.76 12.11 18.95
C GLY A 116 -1.13 12.48 20.31
N GLU A 117 -1.88 13.12 21.19
CA GLU A 117 -1.44 13.48 22.55
C GLU A 117 -1.67 12.34 23.56
N ASP A 118 -2.48 11.36 23.21
CA ASP A 118 -2.80 10.24 24.10
C ASP A 118 -1.71 9.16 24.07
N THR A 119 -1.47 8.58 25.23
CA THR A 119 -0.53 7.46 25.42
C THR A 119 -1.19 6.34 26.18
N LEU A 120 -1.10 5.12 25.64
CA LEU A 120 -1.62 3.91 26.25
C LEU A 120 -0.48 2.89 26.43
N ARG A 121 -0.42 2.23 27.59
CA ARG A 121 0.47 1.09 27.83
C ARG A 121 -0.26 -0.22 27.64
N VAL A 122 0.37 -1.13 26.91
CA VAL A 122 -0.16 -2.46 26.60
C VAL A 122 0.86 -3.51 27.01
N THR A 123 0.45 -4.41 27.90
CA THR A 123 1.24 -5.58 28.30
C THR A 123 0.75 -6.82 27.59
N ALA A 124 1.65 -7.74 27.25
CA ALA A 124 1.31 -9.00 26.63
C ALA A 124 2.36 -10.08 26.94
N ASP A 125 1.93 -11.34 26.93
CA ASP A 125 2.82 -12.50 27.04
C ASP A 125 3.68 -12.69 25.78
N TYR A 126 3.13 -12.29 24.62
CA TYR A 126 3.80 -12.43 23.31
C TYR A 126 3.54 -11.20 22.44
N PHE A 127 4.59 -10.74 21.76
CA PHE A 127 4.51 -9.71 20.74
C PHE A 127 4.85 -10.29 19.37
N ILE A 128 4.00 -9.98 18.39
CA ILE A 128 4.23 -10.32 16.98
C ILE A 128 4.54 -9.03 16.25
N VAL A 129 5.77 -8.90 15.76
CA VAL A 129 6.22 -7.74 14.99
C VAL A 129 5.95 -7.98 13.52
N ASN A 130 5.02 -7.19 12.96
CA ASN A 130 4.58 -7.27 11.56
C ASN A 130 4.49 -5.85 10.96
N THR A 131 5.51 -5.04 11.26
CA THR A 131 5.55 -3.60 10.96
C THR A 131 5.78 -3.28 9.48
N GLY A 132 6.07 -4.30 8.65
CA GLY A 132 6.22 -4.16 7.21
C GLY A 132 7.57 -3.59 6.77
N ALA A 133 7.57 -2.94 5.62
CA ALA A 133 8.75 -2.33 5.00
C ALA A 133 8.39 -1.00 4.35
N VAL A 134 9.39 -0.17 4.16
CA VAL A 134 9.31 1.10 3.43
C VAL A 134 10.17 1.05 2.17
N SER A 135 9.83 1.86 1.17
CA SER A 135 10.64 1.97 -0.04
C SER A 135 12.02 2.54 0.28
N VAL A 136 13.05 1.88 -0.22
CA VAL A 136 14.43 2.38 -0.14
C VAL A 136 14.66 3.35 -1.30
N ILE A 137 15.08 4.57 -1.00
CA ILE A 137 15.50 5.53 -2.01
C ILE A 137 16.99 5.32 -2.26
N PRO A 138 17.41 4.92 -3.48
CA PRO A 138 18.81 4.67 -3.79
C PRO A 138 19.66 5.95 -3.67
N PRO A 139 20.99 5.83 -3.45
CA PRO A 139 21.89 6.97 -3.28
C PRO A 139 22.30 7.56 -4.64
N ILE A 140 21.31 8.01 -5.43
CA ILE A 140 21.53 8.69 -6.71
C ILE A 140 21.52 10.19 -6.44
N GLU A 141 22.51 10.90 -6.95
CA GLU A 141 22.61 12.35 -6.81
C GLU A 141 21.37 13.06 -7.38
N GLY A 142 20.80 14.00 -6.64
CA GLY A 142 19.62 14.76 -7.00
C GLY A 142 18.27 14.04 -6.80
N ILE A 143 18.28 12.75 -6.44
CA ILE A 143 17.02 11.99 -6.31
C ILE A 143 16.16 12.46 -5.13
N ARG A 144 16.81 12.84 -4.02
CA ARG A 144 16.13 13.26 -2.79
C ARG A 144 15.69 14.71 -2.80
N GLU A 145 16.36 15.52 -3.59
CA GLU A 145 16.13 16.96 -3.73
C GLU A 145 15.04 17.28 -4.77
N SER A 146 14.68 16.29 -5.60
CA SER A 146 13.71 16.48 -6.67
C SER A 146 12.28 16.20 -6.17
N GLU A 147 11.41 17.18 -6.27
CA GLU A 147 9.96 17.05 -6.00
C GLU A 147 9.22 16.18 -7.03
N ARG A 148 9.90 15.82 -8.14
CA ARG A 148 9.31 14.97 -9.21
C ARG A 148 9.60 13.49 -9.05
N VAL A 149 10.37 13.12 -8.03
CA VAL A 149 10.66 11.72 -7.73
C VAL A 149 9.58 11.17 -6.81
N LEU A 150 8.97 10.07 -7.26
CA LEU A 150 7.89 9.38 -6.56
C LEU A 150 8.29 7.93 -6.32
N THR A 151 7.90 7.38 -5.20
CA THR A 151 7.91 5.92 -5.01
C THR A 151 6.67 5.30 -5.66
N SER A 152 6.62 3.97 -5.74
CA SER A 152 5.44 3.25 -6.22
C SER A 152 4.17 3.59 -5.44
N THR A 153 4.30 3.98 -4.18
CA THR A 153 3.16 4.37 -3.32
C THR A 153 2.52 5.68 -3.76
N GLU A 154 3.33 6.67 -4.12
CA GLU A 154 2.82 7.96 -4.61
C GLU A 154 2.40 7.85 -6.07
N LEU A 155 3.22 7.16 -6.90
CA LEU A 155 2.97 7.04 -8.34
C LEU A 155 1.58 6.48 -8.66
N GLN A 156 1.14 5.46 -7.93
CA GLN A 156 -0.19 4.88 -8.16
C GLN A 156 -1.35 5.83 -7.85
N LYS A 157 -1.10 6.95 -7.15
CA LYS A 157 -2.09 7.98 -6.80
C LYS A 157 -1.99 9.22 -7.69
N LEU A 158 -0.99 9.25 -8.56
CA LEU A 158 -0.69 10.43 -9.36
C LEU A 158 -1.84 10.74 -10.34
N THR A 159 -2.40 11.92 -10.25
CA THR A 159 -3.34 12.51 -11.20
C THR A 159 -3.00 13.99 -11.39
N PRO A 160 -3.08 14.50 -12.61
CA PRO A 160 -3.34 13.81 -13.87
C PRO A 160 -2.20 12.87 -14.29
N ARG A 161 -2.48 12.00 -15.26
CA ARG A 161 -1.47 11.14 -15.89
C ARG A 161 -0.31 11.95 -16.48
N PRO A 162 0.96 11.61 -16.23
CA PRO A 162 2.09 12.31 -16.81
C PRO A 162 2.21 12.03 -18.31
N LYS A 163 2.69 13.01 -19.06
CA LYS A 163 3.00 12.81 -20.49
C LYS A 163 4.22 11.91 -20.70
N ARG A 164 5.23 12.05 -19.83
CA ARG A 164 6.47 11.27 -19.83
C ARG A 164 6.76 10.76 -18.42
N LEU A 165 7.21 9.51 -18.32
CA LEU A 165 7.55 8.85 -17.06
C LEU A 165 8.90 8.13 -17.20
N GLY A 166 9.86 8.53 -16.38
CA GLY A 166 11.10 7.77 -16.17
C GLY A 166 10.94 6.83 -14.97
N ILE A 167 11.27 5.56 -15.15
CA ILE A 167 11.25 4.55 -14.08
C ILE A 167 12.67 4.09 -13.81
N ILE A 168 13.12 4.24 -12.57
CA ILE A 168 14.42 3.74 -12.12
C ILE A 168 14.20 2.36 -11.50
N GLY A 169 14.68 1.33 -12.17
CA GLY A 169 14.55 -0.08 -11.83
C GLY A 169 13.55 -0.82 -12.73
N GLY A 170 14.07 -1.82 -13.45
CA GLY A 170 13.32 -2.73 -14.35
C GLY A 170 12.77 -3.98 -13.66
N GLY A 171 12.71 -3.99 -12.33
CA GLY A 171 12.10 -5.08 -11.57
C GLY A 171 10.57 -5.18 -11.79
N PRO A 172 9.91 -6.21 -11.21
CA PRO A 172 8.48 -6.48 -11.44
C PRO A 172 7.57 -5.27 -11.24
N ILE A 173 7.83 -4.46 -10.20
CA ILE A 173 7.06 -3.25 -9.91
C ILE A 173 7.23 -2.20 -11.03
N GLY A 174 8.47 -1.95 -11.45
CA GLY A 174 8.77 -0.98 -12.51
C GLY A 174 8.12 -1.35 -13.83
N VAL A 175 8.20 -2.62 -14.22
CA VAL A 175 7.59 -3.15 -15.46
C VAL A 175 6.07 -3.08 -15.42
N GLU A 176 5.43 -3.40 -14.28
CA GLU A 176 3.98 -3.27 -14.13
C GLU A 176 3.52 -1.81 -14.28
N PHE A 177 4.19 -0.87 -13.63
CA PHE A 177 3.85 0.55 -13.80
C PHE A 177 4.14 1.05 -15.22
N ALA A 178 5.21 0.59 -15.86
CA ALA A 178 5.46 0.90 -17.26
C ALA A 178 4.29 0.45 -18.14
N GLY A 179 3.80 -0.78 -17.95
CA GLY A 179 2.64 -1.31 -18.66
C GLY A 179 1.36 -0.51 -18.41
N ILE A 180 1.09 -0.14 -17.16
CA ILE A 180 -0.08 0.68 -16.81
C ILE A 180 -0.03 2.02 -17.55
N PHE A 181 1.03 2.80 -17.38
CA PHE A 181 1.11 4.15 -17.92
C PHE A 181 1.21 4.18 -19.44
N SER A 182 1.96 3.25 -20.05
CA SER A 182 2.05 3.15 -21.52
C SER A 182 0.71 2.80 -22.16
N SER A 183 -0.11 1.97 -21.51
CA SER A 183 -1.46 1.64 -22.00
C SER A 183 -2.36 2.85 -22.15
N TYR A 184 -2.16 3.89 -21.33
CA TYR A 184 -2.88 5.17 -21.43
C TYR A 184 -2.13 6.23 -22.25
N GLY A 185 -1.05 5.85 -22.98
CA GLY A 185 -0.33 6.76 -23.86
C GLY A 185 0.71 7.67 -23.20
N THR A 186 1.19 7.33 -21.99
CA THR A 186 2.39 7.95 -21.41
C THR A 186 3.63 7.42 -22.12
N GLU A 187 4.55 8.30 -22.51
CA GLU A 187 5.88 7.91 -22.96
C GLU A 187 6.70 7.43 -21.77
N VAL A 188 7.04 6.14 -21.72
CA VAL A 188 7.71 5.53 -20.58
C VAL A 188 9.13 5.12 -20.96
N THR A 189 10.09 5.49 -20.10
CA THR A 189 11.49 5.05 -20.19
C THR A 189 11.87 4.33 -18.91
N ILE A 190 12.39 3.10 -19.03
CA ILE A 190 12.94 2.35 -17.89
C ILE A 190 14.46 2.48 -17.91
N LEU A 191 15.03 2.81 -16.75
CA LEU A 191 16.46 2.89 -16.51
C LEU A 191 16.83 1.80 -15.51
N ASP A 192 17.68 0.86 -15.92
CA ASP A 192 18.16 -0.21 -15.06
C ASP A 192 19.69 -0.32 -15.12
N GLY A 193 20.31 -0.72 -14.02
CA GLY A 193 21.74 -0.94 -13.93
C GLY A 193 22.17 -2.35 -14.35
N ALA A 194 21.21 -3.28 -14.53
CA ALA A 194 21.51 -4.63 -14.99
C ALA A 194 21.69 -4.67 -16.52
N PRO A 195 22.50 -5.59 -17.06
CA PRO A 195 22.75 -5.71 -18.50
C PRO A 195 21.52 -6.24 -19.29
N ALA A 196 20.53 -6.79 -18.61
CA ALA A 196 19.26 -7.24 -19.16
C ALA A 196 18.15 -7.14 -18.11
N LEU A 197 16.89 -6.95 -18.57
CA LEU A 197 15.69 -6.98 -17.73
C LEU A 197 15.26 -8.43 -17.45
#